data_4767ab5b88fbb6cb886b41cae7ae88b7
#
_entry.id   4767ab5b88fbb6cb886b41cae7ae88b7
#
_cell.length_a   1.000
_cell.length_b   1.000
_cell.length_c   1.000
_cell.angle_alpha   90.00
_cell.angle_beta   90.00
_cell.angle_gamma   90.00
#
_symmetry.space_group_name_H-M   'P 1'
#
loop_
_entity.id
_entity.type
_entity.pdbx_description
1 polymer ?
#
loop_
_entity_poly.entity_id
_entity_poly.type
_entity_poly.pdbx_seq_one_letter_code
_entity_poly.pdbx_strand_id
1 'polypeptide(L)'
;MRDLITTAEVWKEGGMYTSYCPELDIASCGHTLEEAKKNLLEVISIQLEETAKMGTLDEFLDESGYVQEGNIVKTNKKIVCFEEISIPIPVV
;
A
#
# COMPACT_ATOMS: atom_id res chain seq x y z
N MET A 1 -16.99 -1.22 13.05
CA MET A 1 -15.83 -0.62 12.38
C MET A 1 -15.33 -1.53 11.27
N ARG A 2 -14.98 -0.97 10.14
CA ARG A 2 -14.42 -1.73 9.02
C ARG A 2 -12.91 -1.73 9.09
N ASP A 3 -12.28 -2.81 8.67
CA ASP A 3 -10.84 -2.92 8.53
C ASP A 3 -10.44 -3.00 7.07
N LEU A 4 -9.46 -2.21 6.67
CA LEU A 4 -8.88 -2.25 5.34
C LEU A 4 -7.73 -3.25 5.34
N ILE A 5 -7.80 -4.24 4.45
CA ILE A 5 -6.72 -5.19 4.21
C ILE A 5 -5.99 -4.74 2.96
N THR A 6 -4.73 -4.37 3.11
CA THR A 6 -3.92 -3.86 2.01
C THR A 6 -2.48 -4.32 2.17
N THR A 7 -1.63 -3.97 1.24
CA THR A 7 -0.25 -4.44 1.19
C THR A 7 0.73 -3.32 1.52
N ALA A 8 1.73 -3.65 2.31
CA ALA A 8 2.89 -2.79 2.52
C ALA A 8 4.12 -3.47 1.93
N GLU A 9 4.74 -2.84 0.96
CA GLU A 9 6.02 -3.25 0.41
C GLU A 9 7.11 -2.35 0.98
N VAL A 10 8.26 -2.91 1.33
CA VAL A 10 9.37 -2.12 1.86
C VAL A 10 10.65 -2.50 1.13
N TRP A 11 11.37 -1.50 0.65
CA TRP A 11 12.67 -1.65 0.00
C TRP A 11 13.72 -0.87 0.77
N LYS A 12 14.95 -1.34 0.68
CA LYS A 12 16.10 -0.62 1.22
C LYS A 12 16.87 0.02 0.07
N GLU A 13 17.05 1.33 0.16
CA GLU A 13 17.84 2.10 -0.79
C GLU A 13 18.85 2.94 -0.03
N GLY A 14 20.15 2.59 -0.17
CA GLY A 14 21.20 3.24 0.60
C GLY A 14 20.95 3.07 2.10
N GLY A 15 20.91 4.18 2.85
CA GLY A 15 20.66 4.17 4.28
C GLY A 15 19.20 4.33 4.68
N MET A 16 18.28 4.32 3.70
CA MET A 16 16.87 4.56 3.93
C MET A 16 16.03 3.36 3.53
N TYR A 17 14.87 3.24 4.16
CA TYR A 17 13.83 2.27 3.79
C TYR A 17 12.66 3.02 3.18
N THR A 18 12.22 2.57 2.02
CA THR A 18 11.05 3.12 1.32
C THR A 18 9.90 2.13 1.46
N SER A 19 8.75 2.64 1.84
CA SER A 19 7.53 1.83 1.98
C SER A 19 6.50 2.26 0.94
N TYR A 20 5.67 1.30 0.50
CA TYR A 20 4.72 1.54 -0.56
C TYR A 20 3.50 0.64 -0.44
N CYS A 21 2.33 1.21 -0.67
CA CYS A 21 1.07 0.49 -0.78
C CYS A 21 0.64 0.53 -2.24
N PRO A 22 0.82 -0.56 -2.99
CA PRO A 22 0.52 -0.55 -4.42
C PRO A 22 -0.95 -0.33 -4.76
N GLU A 23 -1.86 -0.85 -3.94
CA GLU A 23 -3.30 -0.72 -4.18
C GLU A 23 -3.77 0.73 -4.10
N LEU A 24 -3.19 1.51 -3.22
CA LEU A 24 -3.56 2.92 -3.00
C LEU A 24 -2.59 3.89 -3.66
N ASP A 25 -1.46 3.41 -4.16
CA ASP A 25 -0.38 4.24 -4.72
C ASP A 25 0.09 5.30 -3.72
N ILE A 26 0.33 4.88 -2.49
CA ILE A 26 0.82 5.72 -1.40
C ILE A 26 2.17 5.21 -0.96
N ALA A 27 3.12 6.13 -0.76
CA ALA A 27 4.47 5.81 -0.34
C ALA A 27 4.87 6.60 0.90
N SER A 28 5.83 6.07 1.63
CA SER A 28 6.49 6.75 2.72
C SER A 28 7.94 6.23 2.86
N CYS A 29 8.64 6.62 3.90
CA CYS A 29 10.00 6.18 4.13
C CYS A 29 10.34 6.26 5.63
N GLY A 30 11.50 5.71 5.98
CA GLY A 30 12.01 5.74 7.33
C GLY A 30 13.46 5.27 7.39
N HIS A 31 14.08 5.41 8.55
CA HIS A 31 15.46 4.98 8.78
C HIS A 31 15.57 3.49 9.12
N THR A 32 14.45 2.86 9.48
CA THR A 32 14.37 1.43 9.77
C THR A 32 13.16 0.84 9.05
N LEU A 33 13.13 -0.49 8.93
CA LEU A 33 11.98 -1.22 8.38
C LEU A 33 10.70 -0.87 9.14
N GLU A 34 10.75 -0.91 10.46
CA GLU A 34 9.59 -0.65 11.33
C GLU A 34 9.11 0.79 11.19
N GLU A 35 10.03 1.74 11.10
CA GLU A 35 9.70 3.15 10.93
C GLU A 35 9.04 3.41 9.58
N ALA A 36 9.57 2.83 8.50
CA ALA A 36 8.98 2.97 7.16
C ALA A 36 7.56 2.41 7.11
N LYS A 37 7.32 1.25 7.74
CA LYS A 37 5.98 0.64 7.83
C LYS A 37 5.03 1.51 8.65
N LYS A 38 5.48 1.98 9.80
CA LYS A 38 4.68 2.86 10.68
C LYS A 38 4.27 4.13 9.94
N ASN A 39 5.23 4.77 9.27
CA ASN A 39 4.98 6.01 8.54
C ASN A 39 3.99 5.79 7.39
N LEU A 40 4.08 4.65 6.70
CA LEU A 40 3.13 4.30 5.65
C LEU A 40 1.71 4.15 6.21
N LEU A 41 1.56 3.43 7.33
CA LEU A 41 0.26 3.25 7.98
C LEU A 41 -0.35 4.58 8.41
N GLU A 42 0.47 5.51 8.91
CA GLU A 42 0.01 6.84 9.30
C GLU A 42 -0.50 7.63 8.09
N VAL A 43 0.24 7.61 6.99
CA VAL A 43 -0.18 8.31 5.76
C VAL A 43 -1.47 7.72 5.21
N ILE A 44 -1.60 6.41 5.18
CA ILE A 44 -2.83 5.73 4.73
C ILE A 44 -4.00 6.12 5.64
N SER A 45 -3.80 6.09 6.97
CA SER A 45 -4.84 6.45 7.93
C SER A 45 -5.32 7.89 7.74
N ILE A 46 -4.40 8.81 7.50
CA ILE A 46 -4.73 10.22 7.24
C ILE A 46 -5.56 10.33 5.95
N GLN A 47 -5.18 9.62 4.90
CA GLN A 47 -5.92 9.64 3.64
C GLN A 47 -7.35 9.10 3.82
N LEU A 48 -7.50 8.02 4.58
CA LEU A 48 -8.83 7.45 4.86
C LEU A 48 -9.68 8.43 5.68
N GLU A 49 -9.09 9.09 6.68
CA GLU A 49 -9.79 10.09 7.49
C GLU A 49 -10.22 11.29 6.65
N GLU A 50 -9.34 11.80 5.78
CA GLU A 50 -9.66 12.93 4.93
C GLU A 50 -10.78 12.62 3.94
N THR A 51 -10.73 11.45 3.28
CA THR A 51 -11.79 11.05 2.36
C THR A 51 -13.11 10.79 3.09
N ALA A 52 -13.06 10.28 4.32
CA ALA A 52 -14.26 10.09 5.14
C ALA A 52 -14.90 11.44 5.48
N LYS A 53 -14.12 12.43 5.87
CA LYS A 53 -14.59 13.79 6.17
C LYS A 53 -15.20 14.46 4.94
N MET A 54 -14.63 14.22 3.77
CA MET A 54 -15.13 14.76 2.50
C MET A 54 -16.36 14.02 1.98
N GLY A 55 -16.73 12.90 2.59
CA GLY A 55 -17.83 12.06 2.12
C GLY A 55 -17.51 11.25 0.87
N THR A 56 -16.22 11.07 0.55
CA THR A 56 -15.77 10.40 -0.67
C THR A 56 -15.00 9.11 -0.39
N LEU A 57 -15.05 8.61 0.84
CA LEU A 57 -14.29 7.41 1.24
C LEU A 57 -14.65 6.19 0.40
N ASP A 58 -15.95 5.89 0.28
CA ASP A 58 -16.39 4.70 -0.44
C ASP A 58 -16.06 4.79 -1.93
N GLU A 59 -16.18 5.97 -2.51
CA GLU A 59 -15.78 6.24 -3.90
C GLU A 59 -14.28 6.05 -4.09
N PHE A 60 -13.47 6.56 -3.17
CA PHE A 60 -12.02 6.40 -3.19
C PHE A 60 -11.60 4.94 -3.13
N LEU A 61 -12.22 4.16 -2.24
CA LEU A 61 -11.95 2.73 -2.11
C LEU A 61 -12.40 1.94 -3.33
N ASP A 62 -13.56 2.26 -3.88
CA ASP A 62 -14.10 1.63 -5.08
C ASP A 62 -13.18 1.87 -6.29
N GLU A 63 -12.73 3.09 -6.49
CA GLU A 63 -11.79 3.45 -7.56
C GLU A 63 -10.45 2.74 -7.42
N SER A 64 -10.05 2.41 -6.19
CA SER A 64 -8.82 1.66 -5.90
C SER A 64 -9.00 0.15 -6.03
N GLY A 65 -10.19 -0.32 -6.38
CA GLY A 65 -10.49 -1.74 -6.60
C GLY A 65 -10.85 -2.52 -5.33
N TYR A 66 -11.20 -1.83 -4.27
CA TYR A 66 -11.61 -2.47 -3.03
C TYR A 66 -13.08 -2.88 -3.05
N VAL A 67 -13.36 -4.02 -2.44
CA VAL A 67 -14.74 -4.50 -2.21
C VAL A 67 -14.92 -4.78 -0.74
N GLN A 68 -16.13 -4.60 -0.23
CA GLN A 68 -16.45 -4.86 1.16
C GLN A 68 -17.07 -6.25 1.33
N GLU A 69 -16.51 -7.00 2.29
CA GLU A 69 -17.06 -8.30 2.71
C GLU A 69 -17.22 -8.27 4.24
N GLY A 70 -18.45 -8.05 4.71
CA GLY A 70 -18.71 -7.87 6.13
C GLY A 70 -18.02 -6.62 6.65
N ASN A 71 -17.15 -6.75 7.64
CA ASN A 71 -16.36 -5.64 8.21
C ASN A 71 -14.99 -5.50 7.57
N ILE A 72 -14.69 -6.29 6.54
CA ILE A 72 -13.39 -6.28 5.86
C ILE A 72 -13.55 -5.64 4.50
N VAL A 73 -12.64 -4.72 4.18
CA VAL A 73 -12.55 -4.07 2.87
C VAL A 73 -11.23 -4.51 2.27
N LYS A 74 -11.27 -5.22 1.15
CA LYS A 74 -10.08 -5.78 0.50
C LYS A 74 -10.22 -5.79 -1.02
N THR A 75 -9.11 -5.96 -1.72
CA THR A 75 -9.13 -6.15 -3.18
C THR A 75 -9.33 -7.62 -3.52
N ASN A 76 -9.77 -7.89 -4.75
CA ASN A 76 -9.83 -9.25 -5.28
C ASN A 76 -8.45 -9.77 -5.69
N LYS A 77 -7.45 -8.90 -5.73
CA LYS A 77 -6.09 -9.27 -6.04
C LYS A 77 -5.40 -9.82 -4.81
N LYS A 78 -4.70 -10.92 -4.98
CA LYS A 78 -3.92 -11.55 -3.93
C LYS A 78 -2.50 -11.71 -4.42
N ILE A 79 -1.54 -11.18 -3.66
CA ILE A 79 -0.12 -11.38 -3.95
C ILE A 79 0.22 -12.82 -3.59
N VAL A 80 0.72 -13.56 -4.57
CA VAL A 80 1.06 -14.98 -4.39
C VAL A 80 2.57 -15.16 -4.31
N CYS A 81 3.35 -14.29 -4.94
CA CYS A 81 4.78 -14.46 -5.05
C CYS A 81 5.50 -13.13 -5.22
N PHE A 82 6.66 -13.02 -4.60
CA PHE A 82 7.67 -11.99 -4.86
C PHE A 82 8.99 -12.70 -5.16
N GLU A 83 9.59 -12.37 -6.29
CA GLU A 83 10.87 -12.99 -6.70
C GLU A 83 11.77 -11.95 -7.35
N GLU A 84 13.06 -12.07 -7.09
CA GLU A 84 14.06 -11.45 -7.94
C GLU A 84 14.28 -12.35 -9.13
N ILE A 85 14.23 -11.81 -10.32
CA ILE A 85 14.48 -12.56 -11.55
C ILE A 85 15.67 -11.96 -12.28
N SER A 86 16.40 -12.80 -13.01
CA SER A 86 17.53 -12.38 -13.81
C SER A 86 17.18 -12.54 -15.29
N ILE A 87 17.24 -11.45 -16.02
CA ILE A 87 16.90 -11.42 -17.44
C ILE A 87 18.11 -10.92 -18.21
N PRO A 88 18.63 -11.67 -19.21
CA PRO A 88 19.74 -11.21 -20.03
C PRO A 88 19.35 -9.95 -20.81
N ILE A 89 20.26 -8.99 -20.82
CA ILE A 89 20.12 -7.81 -21.66
C ILE A 89 20.80 -8.10 -22.99
N PRO A 90 20.08 -8.04 -24.13
CA PRO A 90 20.71 -8.31 -25.40
C PRO A 90 21.77 -7.25 -25.74
N VAL A 91 22.83 -7.69 -26.39
CA VAL A 91 23.87 -6.81 -26.94
C VAL A 91 23.36 -6.29 -28.27
N VAL A 92 23.40 -4.96 -28.43
CA VAL A 92 22.88 -4.29 -29.63
C VAL A 92 24.02 -3.77 -30.48
#